data_10aeb3514adfe6c72f92b942e6752511
#
_entry.id   10aeb3514adfe6c72f92b942e6752511
#
_cell.length_a   1.000
_cell.length_b   1.000
_cell.length_c   1.000
_cell.angle_alpha   90.00
_cell.angle_beta   90.00
_cell.angle_gamma   90.00
#
_symmetry.space_group_name_H-M   'P 1'
#
loop_
_entity.id
_entity.type
_entity.pdbx_description
1 polymer ?
#
loop_
_entity_poly.entity_id
_entity_poly.type
_entity_poly.pdbx_seq_one_letter_code
_entity_poly.pdbx_strand_id
1 'polypeptide(L)'
;MQVFKSYFKILNKKKGSMLMYIGIFAGIIFGFILPNSGKTEDEYKSMKCKFAWFDYDHTEESEELFSYLDHAHKHAELKTDTTEAMQDSLFNRNTDCIVRIKKGYADHLDKEDLSDYIEIVAIPNRSKVELFESDVNKYISYLTAYF
;
A
#
# COMPACT_ATOMS: atom_id res chain seq x y z
N MET A 1 -51.72 29.43 -2.14
CA MET A 1 -50.46 30.19 -1.97
C MET A 1 -50.25 30.83 -0.59
N GLN A 2 -51.11 30.57 0.41
CA GLN A 2 -50.94 31.12 1.76
C GLN A 2 -49.90 30.35 2.61
N VAL A 3 -49.76 29.05 2.39
CA VAL A 3 -48.84 28.19 3.16
C VAL A 3 -47.37 28.61 2.99
N PHE A 4 -46.98 28.94 1.76
CA PHE A 4 -45.62 29.39 1.44
C PHE A 4 -45.23 30.71 2.13
N LYS A 5 -46.15 31.67 2.18
CA LYS A 5 -45.92 32.96 2.87
C LYS A 5 -45.78 32.78 4.38
N SER A 6 -46.54 31.88 4.97
CA SER A 6 -46.43 31.57 6.41
C SER A 6 -45.11 30.88 6.74
N TYR A 7 -44.64 29.99 5.86
CA TYR A 7 -43.33 29.33 6.03
C TYR A 7 -42.16 30.31 5.98
N PHE A 8 -42.16 31.24 5.03
CA PHE A 8 -41.15 32.29 4.94
C PHE A 8 -41.21 33.28 6.13
N LYS A 9 -42.36 33.52 6.69
CA LYS A 9 -42.52 34.38 7.88
C LYS A 9 -41.94 33.76 9.14
N ILE A 10 -42.07 32.43 9.29
CA ILE A 10 -41.47 31.64 10.39
C ILE A 10 -39.96 31.55 10.21
N LEU A 11 -39.48 31.29 9.00
CA LEU A 11 -38.05 31.27 8.64
C LEU A 11 -37.38 32.62 8.95
N ASN A 12 -38.04 33.73 8.61
CA ASN A 12 -37.48 35.05 8.85
C ASN A 12 -37.45 35.44 10.35
N LYS A 13 -38.33 34.84 11.17
CA LYS A 13 -38.34 35.06 12.63
C LYS A 13 -37.26 34.23 13.35
N LYS A 14 -36.79 33.13 12.75
CA LYS A 14 -35.76 32.25 13.29
C LYS A 14 -34.40 32.34 12.53
N LYS A 15 -34.24 33.34 11.67
CA LYS A 15 -33.01 33.51 10.86
C LYS A 15 -31.71 33.60 11.68
N GLY A 16 -31.81 34.16 12.91
CA GLY A 16 -30.66 34.21 13.81
C GLY A 16 -30.16 32.82 14.26
N SER A 17 -31.10 31.93 14.64
CA SER A 17 -30.77 30.56 14.98
C SER A 17 -30.24 29.77 13.79
N MET A 18 -30.85 29.94 12.60
CA MET A 18 -30.39 29.26 11.38
C MET A 18 -28.97 29.73 10.98
N LEU A 19 -28.70 31.03 11.03
CA LEU A 19 -27.38 31.59 10.75
C LEU A 19 -26.34 31.09 11.75
N MET A 20 -26.72 30.95 13.02
CA MET A 20 -25.82 30.39 14.05
C MET A 20 -25.42 28.95 13.74
N TYR A 21 -26.38 28.08 13.35
CA TYR A 21 -26.11 26.70 12.97
C TYR A 21 -25.24 26.61 11.71
N ILE A 22 -25.53 27.41 10.69
CA ILE A 22 -24.74 27.48 9.47
C ILE A 22 -23.33 27.98 9.79
N GLY A 23 -23.18 28.96 10.69
CA GLY A 23 -21.89 29.48 11.13
C GLY A 23 -21.05 28.43 11.88
N ILE A 24 -21.68 27.64 12.76
CA ILE A 24 -21.01 26.55 13.48
C ILE A 24 -20.57 25.46 12.48
N PHE A 25 -21.46 25.04 11.57
CA PHE A 25 -21.13 24.05 10.54
C PHE A 25 -20.02 24.53 9.60
N ALA A 26 -20.10 25.78 9.13
CA ALA A 26 -19.06 26.37 8.33
C ALA A 26 -17.73 26.46 9.10
N GLY A 27 -17.76 26.85 10.38
CA GLY A 27 -16.58 26.89 11.25
C GLY A 27 -15.93 25.51 11.43
N ILE A 28 -16.73 24.46 11.62
CA ILE A 28 -16.24 23.09 11.70
C ILE A 28 -15.60 22.65 10.37
N ILE A 29 -16.30 22.87 9.25
CA ILE A 29 -15.81 22.51 7.91
C ILE A 29 -14.50 23.26 7.61
N PHE A 30 -14.46 24.59 7.83
CA PHE A 30 -13.24 25.37 7.64
C PHE A 30 -12.12 24.99 8.60
N GLY A 31 -12.46 24.67 9.86
CA GLY A 31 -11.50 24.24 10.87
C GLY A 31 -10.87 22.87 10.56
N PHE A 32 -11.60 21.97 9.90
CA PHE A 32 -11.08 20.67 9.51
C PHE A 32 -10.42 20.66 8.12
N ILE A 33 -10.93 21.43 7.17
CA ILE A 33 -10.42 21.43 5.78
C ILE A 33 -9.14 22.25 5.66
N LEU A 34 -9.07 23.45 6.27
CA LEU A 34 -7.91 24.33 6.13
C LEU A 34 -6.60 23.78 6.76
N PRO A 35 -6.60 23.19 7.96
CA PRO A 35 -5.37 22.59 8.49
C PRO A 35 -5.00 21.27 7.81
N ASN A 36 -5.95 20.54 7.20
CA ASN A 36 -5.69 19.27 6.54
C ASN A 36 -5.39 19.37 5.04
N SER A 37 -5.65 20.49 4.40
CA SER A 37 -5.36 20.64 2.96
C SER A 37 -3.87 20.59 2.63
N GLY A 38 -2.98 20.70 3.62
CA GLY A 38 -1.54 20.50 3.43
C GLY A 38 -1.03 19.10 3.83
N LYS A 39 -1.90 18.23 4.40
CA LYS A 39 -1.49 16.90 4.86
C LYS A 39 -2.00 15.75 4.00
N THR A 40 -2.88 16.01 3.05
CA THR A 40 -3.44 14.98 2.17
C THR A 40 -2.47 14.50 1.09
N GLU A 41 -1.39 15.22 0.82
CA GLU A 41 -0.36 14.75 -0.12
C GLU A 41 0.67 13.82 0.54
N ASP A 42 0.84 13.89 1.89
CA ASP A 42 1.80 13.03 2.61
C ASP A 42 1.19 11.69 3.07
N GLU A 43 -0.13 11.54 3.08
CA GLU A 43 -0.79 10.31 3.53
C GLU A 43 -0.95 9.27 2.41
N TYR A 44 -0.74 9.66 1.14
CA TYR A 44 -0.58 8.76 0.00
C TYR A 44 0.90 8.50 -0.32
N LYS A 45 1.79 8.56 0.67
CA LYS A 45 3.06 7.86 0.57
C LYS A 45 2.71 6.39 0.49
N SER A 46 2.76 5.86 -0.73
CA SER A 46 2.62 4.44 -1.00
C SER A 46 3.36 3.70 0.12
N MET A 47 2.66 2.84 0.85
CA MET A 47 3.25 2.09 1.96
C MET A 47 4.31 1.16 1.39
N LYS A 48 5.52 1.72 1.16
CA LYS A 48 6.63 0.97 0.61
C LYS A 48 7.07 -0.09 1.63
N CYS A 49 7.04 -1.33 1.22
CA CYS A 49 7.58 -2.45 1.95
C CYS A 49 9.11 -2.42 1.83
N LYS A 50 9.82 -2.69 2.90
CA LYS A 50 11.27 -2.92 2.86
C LYS A 50 11.50 -4.41 2.66
N PHE A 51 12.05 -4.80 1.53
CA PHE A 51 12.31 -6.19 1.22
C PHE A 51 13.80 -6.47 1.06
N ALA A 52 14.24 -7.64 1.54
CA ALA A 52 15.55 -8.20 1.21
C ALA A 52 15.37 -9.22 0.07
N TRP A 53 16.40 -9.36 -0.76
CA TRP A 53 16.36 -10.17 -1.97
C TRP A 53 17.49 -11.16 -1.99
N PHE A 54 17.16 -12.44 -2.20
CA PHE A 54 18.12 -13.51 -2.44
C PHE A 54 17.75 -14.24 -3.71
N ASP A 55 18.58 -14.11 -4.71
CA ASP A 55 18.41 -14.76 -6.00
C ASP A 55 19.36 -15.95 -6.13
N TYR A 56 18.81 -17.13 -6.32
CA TYR A 56 19.57 -18.37 -6.56
C TYR A 56 19.45 -18.84 -8.02
N ASP A 57 18.58 -18.20 -8.81
CA ASP A 57 18.41 -18.53 -10.23
C ASP A 57 19.37 -17.77 -11.12
N HIS A 58 19.66 -16.50 -10.78
CA HIS A 58 20.57 -15.61 -11.49
C HIS A 58 20.25 -15.49 -12.99
N THR A 59 19.00 -15.35 -13.33
CA THR A 59 18.50 -15.22 -14.70
C THR A 59 18.03 -13.80 -14.98
N GLU A 60 17.87 -13.46 -16.26
CA GLU A 60 17.37 -12.14 -16.68
C GLU A 60 15.93 -11.93 -16.16
N GLU A 61 15.12 -12.97 -16.12
CA GLU A 61 13.75 -12.95 -15.62
C GLU A 61 13.67 -12.68 -14.11
N SER A 62 14.62 -13.20 -13.32
CA SER A 62 14.71 -12.91 -11.89
C SER A 62 15.16 -11.46 -11.63
N GLU A 63 16.04 -10.91 -12.48
CA GLU A 63 16.45 -9.50 -12.44
C GLU A 63 15.32 -8.56 -12.84
N GLU A 64 14.48 -8.93 -13.80
CA GLU A 64 13.29 -8.16 -14.18
C GLU A 64 12.28 -8.08 -13.04
N LEU A 65 12.01 -9.21 -12.36
CA LEU A 65 11.15 -9.22 -11.17
C LEU A 65 11.72 -8.34 -10.06
N PHE A 66 13.03 -8.43 -9.81
CA PHE A 66 13.70 -7.56 -8.85
C PHE A 66 13.52 -6.08 -9.21
N SER A 67 13.77 -5.71 -10.45
CA SER A 67 13.64 -4.34 -10.94
C SER A 67 12.21 -3.80 -10.77
N TYR A 68 11.22 -4.63 -11.07
CA TYR A 68 9.80 -4.28 -10.88
C TYR A 68 9.49 -3.99 -9.41
N LEU A 69 9.96 -4.85 -8.50
CA LEU A 69 9.72 -4.71 -7.06
C LEU A 69 10.49 -3.55 -6.45
N ASP A 70 11.74 -3.28 -6.88
CA ASP A 70 12.54 -2.17 -6.38
C ASP A 70 11.97 -0.81 -6.80
N HIS A 71 11.30 -0.76 -7.95
CA HIS A 71 10.58 0.45 -8.37
C HIS A 71 9.37 0.77 -7.47
N ALA A 72 8.61 -0.26 -7.09
CA ALA A 72 7.40 -0.11 -6.29
C ALA A 72 7.69 0.00 -4.78
N HIS A 73 8.70 -0.70 -4.29
CA HIS A 73 9.03 -0.87 -2.89
C HIS A 73 10.43 -0.33 -2.54
N LYS A 74 11.03 -0.75 -1.45
CA LYS A 74 12.36 -0.33 -1.03
C LYS A 74 13.23 -1.55 -0.75
N HIS A 75 14.27 -1.73 -1.56
CA HIS A 75 15.27 -2.75 -1.30
C HIS A 75 16.08 -2.43 -0.04
N ALA A 76 16.31 -3.44 0.80
CA ALA A 76 17.15 -3.39 1.98
C ALA A 76 18.21 -4.50 1.89
N GLU A 77 19.46 -4.13 2.00
CA GLU A 77 20.56 -5.10 1.97
C GLU A 77 20.55 -6.02 3.18
N LEU A 78 20.49 -7.32 2.94
CA LEU A 78 20.76 -8.36 3.93
C LEU A 78 21.93 -9.20 3.43
N LYS A 79 23.04 -9.21 4.17
CA LYS A 79 24.31 -9.78 3.69
C LYS A 79 24.35 -11.31 3.68
N THR A 80 23.55 -11.95 4.52
CA THR A 80 23.60 -13.40 4.71
C THR A 80 22.19 -13.97 4.77
N ASP A 81 21.98 -15.06 4.03
CA ASP A 81 20.73 -15.81 4.01
C ASP A 81 20.75 -16.92 5.07
N THR A 82 20.89 -16.52 6.34
CA THR A 82 20.79 -17.42 7.49
C THR A 82 19.52 -17.14 8.26
N THR A 83 18.95 -18.19 8.85
CA THR A 83 17.73 -18.07 9.64
C THR A 83 17.86 -17.04 10.76
N GLU A 84 19.03 -16.97 11.40
CA GLU A 84 19.31 -16.00 12.46
C GLU A 84 19.32 -14.55 11.93
N ALA A 85 20.02 -14.31 10.82
CA ALA A 85 20.10 -12.98 10.22
C ALA A 85 18.74 -12.50 9.72
N MET A 86 17.92 -13.40 9.18
CA MET A 86 16.56 -13.09 8.75
C MET A 86 15.66 -12.74 9.92
N GLN A 87 15.67 -13.57 10.99
CA GLN A 87 14.89 -13.32 12.20
C GLN A 87 15.30 -11.98 12.84
N ASP A 88 16.58 -11.71 12.94
CA ASP A 88 17.09 -10.45 13.49
C ASP A 88 16.67 -9.24 12.65
N SER A 89 16.77 -9.35 11.32
CA SER A 89 16.37 -8.28 10.41
C SER A 89 14.86 -7.99 10.47
N LEU A 90 14.03 -9.03 10.51
CA LEU A 90 12.58 -8.90 10.63
C LEU A 90 12.16 -8.38 12.01
N PHE A 91 12.80 -8.84 13.08
CA PHE A 91 12.52 -8.42 14.45
C PHE A 91 12.88 -6.95 14.68
N ASN A 92 14.06 -6.53 14.21
CA ASN A 92 14.54 -5.15 14.31
C ASN A 92 13.90 -4.21 13.29
N ARG A 93 12.98 -4.70 12.44
CA ARG A 93 12.30 -3.92 11.39
C ARG A 93 13.27 -3.29 10.36
N ASN A 94 14.41 -3.90 10.16
CA ASN A 94 15.33 -3.53 9.10
C ASN A 94 14.72 -3.90 7.73
N THR A 95 14.06 -5.08 7.68
CA THR A 95 13.23 -5.54 6.57
C THR A 95 11.81 -5.84 7.04
N ASP A 96 10.83 -5.69 6.15
CA ASP A 96 9.43 -6.09 6.38
C ASP A 96 9.17 -7.50 5.85
N CYS A 97 9.86 -7.89 4.77
CA CYS A 97 9.84 -9.23 4.18
C CYS A 97 11.17 -9.58 3.53
N ILE A 98 11.38 -10.87 3.27
CA ILE A 98 12.56 -11.42 2.60
C ILE A 98 12.05 -12.30 1.47
N VAL A 99 12.58 -12.07 0.27
CA VAL A 99 12.23 -12.82 -0.94
C VAL A 99 13.40 -13.67 -1.35
N ARG A 100 13.12 -14.94 -1.63
CA ARG A 100 14.07 -15.89 -2.18
C ARG A 100 13.58 -16.43 -3.50
N ILE A 101 14.35 -16.28 -4.54
CA ILE A 101 14.10 -16.91 -5.82
C ILE A 101 14.91 -18.22 -5.89
N LYS A 102 14.22 -19.32 -6.00
CA LYS A 102 14.84 -20.64 -6.10
C LYS A 102 15.28 -20.93 -7.53
N LYS A 103 16.25 -21.81 -7.68
CA LYS A 103 16.72 -22.28 -9.00
C LYS A 103 15.60 -22.89 -9.82
N GLY A 104 15.56 -22.58 -11.10
CA GLY A 104 14.54 -23.05 -12.03
C GLY A 104 13.33 -22.13 -12.13
N TYR A 105 13.38 -20.94 -11.56
CA TYR A 105 12.31 -19.95 -11.68
C TYR A 105 12.03 -19.62 -13.15
N ALA A 106 13.07 -19.26 -13.91
CA ALA A 106 12.94 -18.91 -15.33
C ALA A 106 12.44 -20.09 -16.20
N ASP A 107 12.84 -21.31 -15.87
CA ASP A 107 12.44 -22.53 -16.61
C ASP A 107 10.95 -22.89 -16.42
N HIS A 108 10.26 -22.26 -15.48
CA HIS A 108 8.90 -22.63 -15.09
C HIS A 108 7.91 -21.45 -15.17
N LEU A 109 8.26 -20.39 -15.87
CA LEU A 109 7.40 -19.21 -16.06
C LEU A 109 6.10 -19.52 -16.82
N ASP A 110 6.06 -20.62 -17.56
CA ASP A 110 4.89 -21.14 -18.26
C ASP A 110 3.85 -21.81 -17.35
N LYS A 111 4.18 -22.02 -16.08
CA LYS A 111 3.28 -22.65 -15.11
C LYS A 111 2.39 -21.61 -14.42
N GLU A 112 1.13 -22.00 -14.20
CA GLU A 112 0.17 -21.17 -13.48
C GLU A 112 0.55 -20.90 -12.01
N ASP A 113 1.39 -21.74 -11.42
CA ASP A 113 1.80 -21.63 -10.01
C ASP A 113 3.31 -21.59 -9.88
N LEU A 114 3.83 -20.40 -9.57
CA LEU A 114 5.24 -20.12 -9.29
C LEU A 114 5.53 -20.08 -7.77
N SER A 115 4.57 -20.43 -6.92
CA SER A 115 4.73 -20.39 -5.46
C SER A 115 5.85 -21.28 -4.94
N ASP A 116 6.17 -22.35 -5.66
CA ASP A 116 7.28 -23.25 -5.33
C ASP A 116 8.65 -22.64 -5.56
N TYR A 117 8.75 -21.62 -6.43
CA TYR A 117 10.01 -20.98 -6.85
C TYR A 117 10.24 -19.62 -6.24
N ILE A 118 9.19 -18.97 -5.72
CA ILE A 118 9.26 -17.69 -5.01
C ILE A 118 8.85 -17.91 -3.56
N GLU A 119 9.80 -17.78 -2.64
CA GLU A 119 9.55 -17.88 -1.22
C GLU A 119 9.56 -16.48 -0.59
N ILE A 120 8.46 -16.10 0.09
CA ILE A 120 8.36 -14.85 0.81
C ILE A 120 8.30 -15.16 2.31
N VAL A 121 9.32 -14.73 3.03
CA VAL A 121 9.41 -14.86 4.49
C VAL A 121 9.09 -13.51 5.13
N ALA A 122 8.03 -13.45 5.92
CA ALA A 122 7.58 -12.21 6.54
C ALA A 122 6.89 -12.46 7.88
N ILE A 123 6.74 -11.40 8.66
CA ILE A 123 5.91 -11.45 9.86
C ILE A 123 4.44 -11.31 9.42
N PRO A 124 3.56 -12.28 9.77
CA PRO A 124 2.17 -12.27 9.33
C PRO A 124 1.38 -11.04 9.85
N ASN A 125 0.27 -10.73 9.17
CA ASN A 125 -0.67 -9.66 9.51
C ASN A 125 -0.08 -8.24 9.45
N ARG A 126 0.75 -7.97 8.44
CA ARG A 126 1.24 -6.63 8.14
C ARG A 126 0.73 -6.16 6.78
N SER A 127 -0.03 -5.08 6.75
CA SER A 127 -0.60 -4.51 5.51
C SER A 127 0.44 -4.20 4.43
N LYS A 128 1.69 -3.89 4.82
CA LYS A 128 2.78 -3.67 3.86
C LYS A 128 3.22 -4.95 3.16
N VAL A 129 3.21 -6.07 3.88
CA VAL A 129 3.55 -7.39 3.35
C VAL A 129 2.44 -7.87 2.42
N GLU A 130 1.18 -7.72 2.81
CA GLU A 130 0.03 -8.05 1.97
C GLU A 130 0.03 -7.27 0.65
N LEU A 131 0.40 -5.98 0.71
CA LEU A 131 0.56 -5.16 -0.49
C LEU A 131 1.70 -5.69 -1.38
N PHE A 132 2.84 -6.03 -0.77
CA PHE A 132 3.99 -6.57 -1.47
C PHE A 132 3.66 -7.91 -2.15
N GLU A 133 3.03 -8.84 -1.44
CA GLU A 133 2.56 -10.12 -1.99
C GLU A 133 1.56 -9.92 -3.13
N SER A 134 0.66 -8.93 -3.00
CA SER A 134 -0.26 -8.56 -4.07
C SER A 134 0.48 -8.08 -5.33
N ASP A 135 1.56 -7.31 -5.17
CA ASP A 135 2.32 -6.80 -6.31
C ASP A 135 3.16 -7.91 -6.96
N VAL A 136 3.73 -8.85 -6.17
CA VAL A 136 4.36 -10.06 -6.70
C VAL A 136 3.35 -10.89 -7.50
N ASN A 137 2.16 -11.14 -6.96
CA ASN A 137 1.12 -11.91 -7.63
C ASN A 137 0.61 -11.23 -8.93
N LYS A 138 0.54 -9.89 -8.95
CA LYS A 138 0.21 -9.15 -10.18
C LYS A 138 1.28 -9.35 -11.25
N TYR A 139 2.55 -9.29 -10.88
CA TYR A 139 3.65 -9.51 -11.81
C TYR A 139 3.60 -10.92 -12.40
N ILE A 140 3.41 -11.94 -11.55
CA ILE A 140 3.27 -13.34 -11.98
C ILE A 140 2.07 -13.49 -12.92
N SER A 141 0.92 -12.93 -12.56
CA SER A 141 -0.29 -12.98 -13.40
C SER A 141 -0.10 -12.27 -14.74
N TYR A 142 0.71 -11.23 -14.76
CA TYR A 142 1.08 -10.54 -15.99
C TYR A 142 1.96 -11.39 -16.88
N LEU A 143 2.98 -12.06 -16.32
CA LEU A 143 3.85 -12.97 -17.06
C LEU A 143 3.07 -14.16 -17.67
N THR A 144 2.25 -14.83 -16.85
CA THR A 144 1.46 -15.99 -17.31
C THR A 144 0.41 -15.64 -18.37
N ALA A 145 0.04 -14.38 -18.51
CA ALA A 145 -0.85 -13.91 -19.57
C ALA A 145 -0.12 -13.67 -20.91
N TYR A 146 1.22 -13.59 -20.90
CA TYR A 146 2.04 -13.37 -22.11
C TYR A 146 2.63 -14.66 -22.69
N PHE A 147 2.67 -15.74 -21.93
CA PHE A 147 3.10 -17.08 -22.35
C PHE A 147 1.91 -18.01 -22.55
#